data_3e4dfb4da05c2019add24ff8751282c7
#
_entry.id   3e4dfb4da05c2019add24ff8751282c7
#
_cell.length_a   1.000
_cell.length_b   1.000
_cell.length_c   1.000
_cell.angle_alpha   90.00
_cell.angle_beta   90.00
_cell.angle_gamma   90.00
#
_symmetry.space_group_name_H-M   'P 1'
#
loop_
_entity.id
_entity.type
_entity.pdbx_description
1 polymer ?
#
loop_
_entity_poly.entity_id
_entity_poly.type
_entity_poly.pdbx_seq_one_letter_code
_entity_poly.pdbx_strand_id
1 'polypeptide(L)'
;MKADKVRFTRISRNRKTGFIPVTTSEENTCPSSCPLKEKNICYAKKGKTRMNWIEVKTGYNKRWNKPFNNDYDSFIKDIKRLPPGQLWRHNQAGDLAHTGNNESIDFDKLKQLVKANKGKKGFTYTHKTQLEENFQKIKYANDKGFTINLSANDLQHADELKKHNLPIASIVGNKPVNKTPEGHKIKMCPNQVNKAVTCELCLMCSKSKRNYIVGFLKD
;
A
#
# COMPACT_ATOMS: atom_id res chain seq x y z
N MET A 1 7.90 22.32 6.04
CA MET A 1 7.20 21.01 5.94
C MET A 1 8.22 19.88 6.09
N LYS A 2 8.01 18.91 7.00
CA LYS A 2 8.88 17.74 7.08
C LYS A 2 8.74 16.94 5.78
N ALA A 3 9.87 16.70 5.09
CA ALA A 3 9.87 15.88 3.89
C ALA A 3 9.44 14.44 4.24
N ASP A 4 8.47 13.87 3.50
CA ASP A 4 8.08 12.47 3.66
C ASP A 4 9.27 11.59 3.31
N LYS A 5 9.66 10.73 4.23
CA LYS A 5 10.75 9.81 4.03
C LYS A 5 10.24 8.48 3.51
N VAL A 6 10.89 7.96 2.48
CA VAL A 6 10.55 6.69 1.83
C VAL A 6 11.81 5.89 1.60
N ARG A 7 11.83 4.66 2.08
CA ARG A 7 12.89 3.70 1.77
C ARG A 7 12.48 2.85 0.57
N PHE A 8 13.31 2.82 -0.45
CA PHE A 8 13.20 1.89 -1.56
C PHE A 8 14.04 0.61 -1.30
N THR A 9 13.44 -0.55 -1.53
CA THR A 9 14.10 -1.85 -1.44
C THR A 9 13.93 -2.57 -2.77
N ARG A 10 15.00 -2.68 -3.55
CA ARG A 10 14.95 -3.19 -4.93
C ARG A 10 14.51 -4.65 -5.01
N ILE A 11 14.91 -5.48 -4.07
CA ILE A 11 14.56 -6.89 -4.00
C ILE A 11 13.99 -7.16 -2.61
N SER A 12 12.69 -7.43 -2.54
CA SER A 12 12.04 -7.81 -1.29
C SER A 12 12.47 -9.21 -0.84
N ARG A 13 12.65 -9.36 0.46
CA ARG A 13 12.83 -10.68 1.10
C ARG A 13 11.57 -11.13 1.86
N ASN A 14 10.46 -10.43 1.64
CA ASN A 14 9.18 -10.80 2.21
C ASN A 14 8.58 -11.96 1.40
N ARG A 15 8.42 -13.12 2.03
CA ARG A 15 7.85 -14.32 1.39
C ARG A 15 6.48 -14.09 0.75
N LYS A 16 5.69 -13.15 1.26
CA LYS A 16 4.37 -12.81 0.72
C LYS A 16 4.44 -12.06 -0.62
N THR A 17 5.41 -11.16 -0.74
CA THR A 17 5.54 -10.34 -1.96
C THR A 17 6.29 -11.04 -3.09
N GLY A 18 7.20 -11.96 -2.77
CA GLY A 18 8.22 -12.42 -3.70
C GLY A 18 9.35 -11.40 -3.84
N PHE A 19 10.14 -11.52 -4.88
CA PHE A 19 11.34 -10.69 -5.10
C PHE A 19 11.06 -9.33 -5.77
N ILE A 20 9.82 -8.87 -5.78
CA ILE A 20 9.47 -7.57 -6.36
C ILE A 20 10.04 -6.41 -5.55
N PRO A 21 10.31 -5.25 -6.17
CA PRO A 21 10.64 -4.02 -5.46
C PRO A 21 9.51 -3.62 -4.50
N VAL A 22 9.90 -3.13 -3.31
CA VAL A 22 8.95 -2.63 -2.32
C VAL A 22 9.45 -1.34 -1.71
N THR A 23 8.54 -0.56 -1.14
CA THR A 23 8.91 0.62 -0.35
C THR A 23 8.36 0.55 1.06
N THR A 24 8.90 1.39 1.92
CA THR A 24 8.40 1.67 3.26
C THR A 24 8.42 3.18 3.46
N SER A 25 7.27 3.78 3.75
CA SER A 25 7.16 5.18 4.14
C SER A 25 7.16 5.32 5.66
N GLU A 26 7.45 6.53 6.15
CA GLU A 26 7.42 6.83 7.60
C GLU A 26 6.04 6.58 8.22
N GLU A 27 6.03 6.32 9.52
CA GLU A 27 4.79 6.11 10.30
C GLU A 27 3.85 7.32 10.27
N ASN A 28 4.41 8.55 10.16
CA ASN A 28 3.62 9.78 10.09
C ASN A 28 2.75 9.88 8.82
N THR A 29 3.07 9.12 7.77
CA THR A 29 2.22 9.06 6.56
C THR A 29 0.90 8.32 6.79
N CYS A 30 0.81 7.49 7.84
CA CYS A 30 -0.42 6.80 8.20
C CYS A 30 -1.45 7.79 8.75
N PRO A 31 -2.72 7.75 8.30
CA PRO A 31 -3.76 8.61 8.83
C PRO A 31 -4.00 8.35 10.33
N SER A 32 -4.42 9.38 11.05
CA SER A 32 -4.78 9.26 12.48
C SER A 32 -6.01 8.37 12.66
N SER A 33 -6.92 8.41 11.70
CA SER A 33 -8.12 7.58 11.63
C SER A 33 -7.88 6.09 11.36
N CYS A 34 -6.62 5.66 11.15
CA CYS A 34 -6.31 4.24 10.93
C CYS A 34 -6.58 3.43 12.21
N PRO A 35 -7.54 2.49 12.22
CA PRO A 35 -7.93 1.75 13.43
C PRO A 35 -6.81 0.84 13.95
N LEU A 36 -5.88 0.41 13.10
CA LEU A 36 -4.71 -0.35 13.53
C LEU A 36 -3.73 0.51 14.36
N LYS A 37 -3.67 1.82 14.05
CA LYS A 37 -2.86 2.79 14.78
C LYS A 37 -3.52 3.14 16.12
N GLU A 38 -4.81 3.44 16.08
CA GLU A 38 -5.63 3.78 17.26
C GLU A 38 -5.59 2.65 18.30
N LYS A 39 -5.86 1.42 17.88
CA LYS A 39 -5.87 0.23 18.77
C LYS A 39 -4.46 -0.29 19.10
N ASN A 40 -3.40 0.36 18.62
CA ASN A 40 -2.00 -0.05 18.80
C ASN A 40 -1.69 -1.51 18.39
N ILE A 41 -2.44 -2.04 17.41
CA ILE A 41 -2.30 -3.42 16.91
C ILE A 41 -1.62 -3.49 15.54
N CYS A 42 -1.08 -2.37 15.04
CA CYS A 42 -0.44 -2.31 13.74
C CYS A 42 0.74 -3.29 13.65
N TYR A 43 0.68 -4.19 12.68
CA TYR A 43 1.75 -5.16 12.39
C TYR A 43 3.10 -4.50 12.12
N ALA A 44 3.09 -3.28 11.59
CA ALA A 44 4.30 -2.54 11.26
C ALA A 44 5.06 -2.05 12.51
N LYS A 45 4.40 -2.01 13.68
CA LYS A 45 5.04 -1.72 14.98
C LYS A 45 5.75 -2.92 15.60
N LYS A 46 5.68 -4.08 14.96
CA LYS A 46 6.24 -5.34 15.48
C LYS A 46 7.31 -5.93 14.54
N GLY A 47 8.20 -6.73 15.09
CA GLY A 47 9.17 -7.54 14.36
C GLY A 47 10.04 -6.75 13.36
N LYS A 48 10.34 -7.36 12.23
CA LYS A 48 11.24 -6.80 11.19
C LYS A 48 10.71 -5.49 10.57
N THR A 49 9.41 -5.30 10.51
CA THR A 49 8.82 -4.10 9.91
C THR A 49 9.06 -2.86 10.80
N ARG A 50 9.06 -3.03 12.13
CA ARG A 50 9.46 -1.97 13.06
C ARG A 50 10.89 -1.50 12.80
N MET A 51 11.81 -2.43 12.57
CA MET A 51 13.21 -2.09 12.24
C MET A 51 13.28 -1.27 10.95
N ASN A 52 12.50 -1.64 9.92
CA ASN A 52 12.41 -0.87 8.69
C ASN A 52 11.95 0.57 8.94
N TRP A 53 10.96 0.79 9.81
CA TRP A 53 10.53 2.15 10.16
C TRP A 53 11.60 2.98 10.87
N ILE A 54 12.35 2.37 11.79
CA ILE A 54 13.49 3.05 12.44
C ILE A 54 14.52 3.44 11.38
N GLU A 55 14.85 2.54 10.46
CA GLU A 55 15.80 2.82 9.38
C GLU A 55 15.29 3.92 8.43
N VAL A 56 13.99 3.94 8.09
CA VAL A 56 13.40 5.01 7.29
C VAL A 56 13.53 6.36 7.99
N LYS A 57 13.25 6.42 9.29
CA LYS A 57 13.34 7.65 10.09
C LYS A 57 14.77 8.19 10.16
N THR A 58 15.74 7.31 10.32
CA THR A 58 17.15 7.70 10.51
C THR A 58 17.91 7.87 9.19
N GLY A 59 17.47 7.27 8.10
CA GLY A 59 18.23 7.22 6.84
C GLY A 59 19.45 6.30 6.94
N TYR A 60 19.47 5.37 7.90
CA TYR A 60 20.62 4.53 8.19
C TYR A 60 20.24 3.05 8.25
N ASN A 61 20.94 2.23 7.48
CA ASN A 61 20.77 0.78 7.48
C ASN A 61 21.71 0.14 8.50
N LYS A 62 21.17 -0.28 9.63
CA LYS A 62 21.94 -0.89 10.72
C LYS A 62 22.66 -2.18 10.31
N ARG A 63 22.03 -3.00 9.45
CA ARG A 63 22.60 -4.28 9.03
C ARG A 63 23.86 -4.11 8.19
N TRP A 64 23.84 -3.10 7.29
CA TRP A 64 24.96 -2.85 6.38
C TRP A 64 25.88 -1.72 6.87
N ASN A 65 25.59 -1.17 8.05
CA ASN A 65 26.34 -0.09 8.69
C ASN A 65 26.58 1.10 7.76
N LYS A 66 25.56 1.52 6.99
CA LYS A 66 25.69 2.60 6.02
C LYS A 66 24.43 3.44 5.86
N PRO A 67 24.58 4.74 5.53
CA PRO A 67 23.45 5.59 5.19
C PRO A 67 22.81 5.18 3.86
N PHE A 68 21.55 5.60 3.65
CA PHE A 68 20.85 5.52 2.39
C PHE A 68 19.96 6.75 2.19
N ASN A 69 19.70 7.09 0.93
CA ASN A 69 18.78 8.19 0.62
C ASN A 69 17.34 7.74 0.92
N ASN A 70 16.65 8.52 1.75
CA ASN A 70 15.28 8.27 2.16
C ASN A 70 14.33 9.44 1.84
N ASP A 71 14.78 10.41 1.04
CA ASP A 71 13.94 11.51 0.57
C ASP A 71 13.01 11.06 -0.56
N TYR A 72 11.90 11.80 -0.73
CA TYR A 72 10.88 11.47 -1.72
C TYR A 72 11.40 11.54 -3.16
N ASP A 73 12.28 12.49 -3.48
CA ASP A 73 12.80 12.67 -4.84
C ASP A 73 13.73 11.51 -5.24
N SER A 74 14.56 11.04 -4.33
CA SER A 74 15.39 9.84 -4.53
C SER A 74 14.53 8.61 -4.77
N PHE A 75 13.47 8.43 -3.99
CA PHE A 75 12.48 7.37 -4.21
C PHE A 75 11.85 7.46 -5.62
N ILE A 76 11.42 8.64 -6.06
CA ILE A 76 10.86 8.84 -7.41
C ILE A 76 11.88 8.48 -8.51
N LYS A 77 13.15 8.83 -8.33
CA LYS A 77 14.24 8.43 -9.25
C LYS A 77 14.40 6.93 -9.31
N ASP A 78 14.33 6.22 -8.18
CA ASP A 78 14.41 4.76 -8.12
C ASP A 78 13.24 4.09 -8.86
N ILE A 79 12.02 4.60 -8.69
CA ILE A 79 10.86 4.08 -9.43
C ILE A 79 11.00 4.30 -10.94
N LYS A 80 11.49 5.46 -11.37
CA LYS A 80 11.73 5.72 -12.81
C LYS A 80 12.69 4.71 -13.43
N ARG A 81 13.70 4.24 -12.68
CA ARG A 81 14.72 3.27 -13.12
C ARG A 81 14.23 1.82 -13.19
N LEU A 82 13.05 1.51 -12.65
CA LEU A 82 12.48 0.17 -12.78
C LEU A 82 12.18 -0.15 -14.25
N PRO A 83 12.43 -1.41 -14.69
CA PRO A 83 12.16 -1.79 -16.08
C PRO A 83 10.66 -1.73 -16.41
N PRO A 84 10.32 -1.60 -17.71
CA PRO A 84 8.94 -1.69 -18.16
C PRO A 84 8.29 -3.02 -17.72
N GLY A 85 7.00 -2.96 -17.38
CA GLY A 85 6.24 -4.14 -16.91
C GLY A 85 6.53 -4.57 -15.47
N GLN A 86 7.55 -4.00 -14.80
CA GLN A 86 7.92 -4.38 -13.44
C GLN A 86 6.75 -4.23 -12.47
N LEU A 87 6.36 -5.34 -11.83
CA LEU A 87 5.49 -5.31 -10.67
C LEU A 87 6.27 -4.77 -9.46
N TRP A 88 5.69 -3.86 -8.70
CA TRP A 88 6.28 -3.36 -7.47
C TRP A 88 5.19 -2.91 -6.49
N ARG A 89 5.49 -2.95 -5.18
CA ARG A 89 4.56 -2.56 -4.13
C ARG A 89 5.04 -1.30 -3.43
N HIS A 90 4.24 -0.24 -3.49
CA HIS A 90 4.43 0.91 -2.62
C HIS A 90 3.87 0.60 -1.22
N ASN A 91 4.59 1.03 -0.19
CA ASN A 91 4.20 0.91 1.22
C ASN A 91 3.88 -0.53 1.69
N GLN A 92 4.93 -1.30 1.96
CA GLN A 92 4.76 -2.48 2.82
C GLN A 92 4.44 -2.08 4.27
N ALA A 93 4.81 -0.85 4.68
CA ALA A 93 4.39 -0.13 5.87
C ALA A 93 4.40 1.37 5.58
N GLY A 94 3.62 2.15 6.32
CA GLY A 94 3.30 3.54 6.00
C GLY A 94 2.08 3.64 5.07
N ASP A 95 1.77 4.86 4.64
CA ASP A 95 0.68 5.18 3.72
C ASP A 95 1.16 6.19 2.67
N LEU A 96 0.29 6.70 1.83
CA LEU A 96 0.57 7.73 0.83
C LEU A 96 1.03 9.03 1.49
N ALA A 97 1.91 9.76 0.80
CA ALA A 97 2.34 11.10 1.20
C ALA A 97 1.16 12.02 1.50
N HIS A 98 1.33 12.95 2.45
CA HIS A 98 0.25 13.82 2.92
C HIS A 98 0.64 15.30 2.92
N THR A 99 -0.38 16.17 2.89
CA THR A 99 -0.26 17.62 3.07
C THR A 99 -0.81 18.02 4.44
N GLY A 100 -0.06 18.78 5.24
CA GLY A 100 -0.50 19.37 6.50
C GLY A 100 -0.95 18.34 7.55
N ASN A 101 -2.14 17.82 7.41
CA ASN A 101 -2.64 16.71 8.20
C ASN A 101 -2.41 15.38 7.47
N ASN A 102 -2.29 14.29 8.21
CA ASN A 102 -2.01 12.97 7.65
C ASN A 102 -3.24 12.26 7.03
N GLU A 103 -4.40 12.90 7.01
CA GLU A 103 -5.63 12.40 6.37
C GLU A 103 -5.68 12.75 4.88
N SER A 104 -5.20 13.94 4.48
CA SER A 104 -5.24 14.39 3.09
C SER A 104 -4.04 13.88 2.29
N ILE A 105 -4.30 13.29 1.12
CA ILE A 105 -3.25 12.85 0.20
C ILE A 105 -2.60 14.07 -0.47
N ASP A 106 -1.26 14.13 -0.44
CA ASP A 106 -0.49 15.09 -1.23
C ASP A 106 -0.62 14.77 -2.72
N PHE A 107 -1.45 15.55 -3.41
CA PHE A 107 -1.75 15.27 -4.81
C PHE A 107 -0.57 15.52 -5.74
N ASP A 108 0.30 16.46 -5.44
CA ASP A 108 1.48 16.74 -6.27
C ASP A 108 2.50 15.61 -6.18
N LYS A 109 2.77 15.11 -4.99
CA LYS A 109 3.58 13.91 -4.81
C LYS A 109 2.94 12.67 -5.44
N LEU A 110 1.62 12.51 -5.33
CA LEU A 110 0.92 11.41 -5.99
C LEU A 110 1.04 11.50 -7.52
N LYS A 111 0.90 12.69 -8.11
CA LYS A 111 1.11 12.89 -9.56
C LYS A 111 2.55 12.54 -9.98
N GLN A 112 3.55 12.92 -9.19
CA GLN A 112 4.94 12.54 -9.45
C GLN A 112 5.13 11.03 -9.42
N LEU A 113 4.54 10.34 -8.43
CA LEU A 113 4.58 8.88 -8.31
C LEU A 113 3.91 8.18 -9.50
N VAL A 114 2.73 8.64 -9.88
CA VAL A 114 1.99 8.12 -11.05
C VAL A 114 2.80 8.30 -12.34
N LYS A 115 3.43 9.47 -12.52
CA LYS A 115 4.32 9.73 -13.68
C LYS A 115 5.54 8.78 -13.67
N ALA A 116 6.15 8.56 -12.52
CA ALA A 116 7.28 7.63 -12.37
C ALA A 116 6.89 6.17 -12.65
N ASN A 117 5.64 5.81 -12.32
CA ASN A 117 5.09 4.47 -12.54
C ASN A 117 4.74 4.16 -14.01
N LYS A 118 4.74 5.14 -14.91
CA LYS A 118 4.35 4.94 -16.32
C LYS A 118 5.09 3.73 -16.93
N GLY A 119 4.33 2.79 -17.51
CA GLY A 119 4.85 1.55 -18.08
C GLY A 119 5.19 0.45 -17.07
N LYS A 120 4.88 0.62 -15.79
CA LYS A 120 5.12 -0.34 -14.71
C LYS A 120 3.80 -0.77 -14.05
N LYS A 121 3.83 -1.78 -13.19
CA LYS A 121 2.65 -2.32 -12.48
C LYS A 121 2.77 -2.03 -10.98
N GLY A 122 2.74 -0.74 -10.61
CA GLY A 122 2.79 -0.33 -9.20
C GLY A 122 1.44 -0.50 -8.52
N PHE A 123 1.46 -0.92 -7.25
CA PHE A 123 0.26 -0.96 -6.43
C PHE A 123 0.56 -0.62 -4.97
N THR A 124 -0.47 -0.15 -4.27
CA THR A 124 -0.44 0.14 -2.83
C THR A 124 -1.81 -0.06 -2.19
N TYR A 125 -1.86 0.19 -0.89
CA TYR A 125 -3.08 0.25 -0.08
C TYR A 125 -3.10 1.56 0.69
N THR A 126 -4.29 2.07 0.98
CA THR A 126 -4.45 3.29 1.79
C THR A 126 -5.63 3.19 2.74
N HIS A 127 -5.45 3.72 3.96
CA HIS A 127 -6.52 3.97 4.94
C HIS A 127 -7.01 5.42 4.91
N LYS A 128 -6.55 6.25 3.96
CA LYS A 128 -6.99 7.65 3.81
C LYS A 128 -8.37 7.75 3.14
N THR A 129 -9.38 7.19 3.79
CA THR A 129 -10.76 7.07 3.29
C THR A 129 -11.74 8.02 3.97
N GLN A 130 -11.27 8.93 4.83
CA GLN A 130 -12.13 9.85 5.57
C GLN A 130 -12.49 11.12 4.80
N LEU A 131 -11.64 11.54 3.86
CA LEU A 131 -11.85 12.76 3.09
C LEU A 131 -12.32 12.44 1.68
N GLU A 132 -13.46 13.02 1.27
CA GLU A 132 -14.06 12.79 -0.05
C GLU A 132 -13.09 13.14 -1.20
N GLU A 133 -12.31 14.22 -1.04
CA GLU A 133 -11.31 14.64 -2.02
C GLU A 133 -10.25 13.57 -2.33
N ASN A 134 -9.96 12.67 -1.38
CA ASN A 134 -8.98 11.62 -1.57
C ASN A 134 -9.44 10.59 -2.63
N PHE A 135 -10.75 10.31 -2.73
CA PHE A 135 -11.26 9.36 -3.71
C PHE A 135 -11.01 9.84 -5.14
N GLN A 136 -11.12 11.15 -5.41
CA GLN A 136 -10.79 11.74 -6.71
C GLN A 136 -9.29 11.60 -7.02
N LYS A 137 -8.43 11.85 -6.04
CA LYS A 137 -6.97 11.67 -6.16
C LYS A 137 -6.60 10.20 -6.42
N ILE A 138 -7.25 9.28 -5.70
CA ILE A 138 -7.07 7.83 -5.87
C ILE A 138 -7.59 7.37 -7.23
N LYS A 139 -8.75 7.85 -7.65
CA LYS A 139 -9.30 7.57 -8.98
C LYS A 139 -8.33 7.99 -10.09
N TYR A 140 -7.79 9.21 -10.02
CA TYR A 140 -6.76 9.68 -10.95
C TYR A 140 -5.58 8.70 -11.06
N ALA A 141 -5.04 8.23 -9.94
CA ALA A 141 -3.91 7.30 -9.93
C ALA A 141 -4.27 5.96 -10.57
N ASN A 142 -5.44 5.40 -10.24
CA ASN A 142 -5.93 4.15 -10.80
C ASN A 142 -6.16 4.24 -12.31
N ASP A 143 -6.73 5.34 -12.80
CA ASP A 143 -6.97 5.57 -14.23
C ASP A 143 -5.66 5.72 -15.02
N LYS A 144 -4.58 6.17 -14.37
CA LYS A 144 -3.24 6.31 -14.94
C LYS A 144 -2.33 5.09 -14.72
N GLY A 145 -2.86 3.99 -14.19
CA GLY A 145 -2.16 2.70 -14.09
C GLY A 145 -1.28 2.52 -12.86
N PHE A 146 -1.43 3.36 -11.82
CA PHE A 146 -0.91 3.09 -10.48
C PHE A 146 -2.04 2.66 -9.56
N THR A 147 -2.10 1.38 -9.19
CA THR A 147 -3.24 0.82 -8.46
C THR A 147 -3.19 1.18 -6.98
N ILE A 148 -4.16 1.95 -6.51
CA ILE A 148 -4.37 2.23 -5.09
C ILE A 148 -5.61 1.48 -4.63
N ASN A 149 -5.44 0.54 -3.71
CA ASN A 149 -6.52 -0.22 -3.09
C ASN A 149 -6.98 0.50 -1.83
N LEU A 150 -8.27 0.76 -1.69
CA LEU A 150 -8.86 1.22 -0.44
C LEU A 150 -8.78 0.09 0.58
N SER A 151 -8.30 0.38 1.77
CA SER A 151 -8.22 -0.58 2.89
C SER A 151 -9.51 -0.52 3.70
N ALA A 152 -10.37 -1.51 3.56
CA ALA A 152 -11.52 -1.68 4.41
C ALA A 152 -11.16 -2.46 5.68
N ASN A 153 -11.69 -2.02 6.81
CA ASN A 153 -11.40 -2.58 8.14
C ASN A 153 -12.14 -3.91 8.38
N ASP A 154 -13.29 -4.07 7.72
CA ASP A 154 -14.18 -5.21 7.74
C ASP A 154 -15.04 -5.24 6.47
N LEU A 155 -15.98 -6.17 6.39
CA LEU A 155 -16.83 -6.36 5.21
C LEU A 155 -17.89 -5.28 5.07
N GLN A 156 -18.38 -4.72 6.16
CA GLN A 156 -19.38 -3.65 6.14
C GLN A 156 -18.75 -2.36 5.62
N HIS A 157 -17.56 -2.00 6.14
CA HIS A 157 -16.79 -0.88 5.59
C HIS A 157 -16.41 -1.10 4.11
N ALA A 158 -16.20 -2.34 3.69
CA ALA A 158 -15.94 -2.65 2.27
C ALA A 158 -17.16 -2.35 1.39
N ASP A 159 -18.36 -2.63 1.85
CA ASP A 159 -19.62 -2.28 1.17
C ASP A 159 -19.80 -0.76 1.07
N GLU A 160 -19.55 -0.03 2.16
CA GLU A 160 -19.59 1.45 2.17
C GLU A 160 -18.62 2.08 1.15
N LEU A 161 -17.41 1.53 1.04
CA LEU A 161 -16.41 2.02 0.09
C LEU A 161 -16.73 1.67 -1.36
N LYS A 162 -17.60 0.67 -1.61
CA LYS A 162 -17.93 0.20 -2.95
C LYS A 162 -18.59 1.26 -3.83
N LYS A 163 -19.31 2.21 -3.23
CA LYS A 163 -19.93 3.36 -3.91
C LYS A 163 -18.94 4.20 -4.73
N HIS A 164 -17.64 4.22 -4.36
CA HIS A 164 -16.62 5.00 -5.07
C HIS A 164 -16.09 4.30 -6.33
N ASN A 165 -16.49 3.05 -6.63
CA ASN A 165 -16.02 2.27 -7.80
C ASN A 165 -14.49 2.14 -7.89
N LEU A 166 -13.81 2.10 -6.75
CA LEU A 166 -12.36 1.96 -6.64
C LEU A 166 -11.99 0.52 -6.19
N PRO A 167 -10.76 0.07 -6.44
CA PRO A 167 -10.29 -1.21 -5.95
C PRO A 167 -10.27 -1.25 -4.41
N ILE A 168 -10.80 -2.32 -3.82
CA ILE A 168 -10.90 -2.49 -2.38
C ILE A 168 -10.15 -3.75 -1.95
N ALA A 169 -9.49 -3.66 -0.80
CA ALA A 169 -8.96 -4.79 -0.05
C ALA A 169 -9.53 -4.73 1.38
N SER A 170 -10.02 -5.85 1.91
CA SER A 170 -10.70 -5.90 3.20
C SER A 170 -10.17 -7.02 4.09
N ILE A 171 -10.16 -6.80 5.39
CA ILE A 171 -10.09 -7.88 6.38
C ILE A 171 -11.46 -8.56 6.42
N VAL A 172 -11.49 -9.89 6.29
CA VAL A 172 -12.73 -10.68 6.22
C VAL A 172 -13.03 -11.48 7.50
N GLY A 173 -12.22 -11.32 8.54
CA GLY A 173 -12.31 -12.13 9.76
C GLY A 173 -11.39 -13.36 9.71
N ASN A 174 -11.72 -14.38 10.52
CA ASN A 174 -10.83 -15.55 10.72
C ASN A 174 -11.11 -16.70 9.73
N LYS A 175 -12.18 -16.60 8.96
CA LYS A 175 -12.57 -17.64 7.96
C LYS A 175 -12.70 -17.02 6.57
N PRO A 176 -12.36 -17.76 5.50
CA PRO A 176 -12.61 -17.32 4.14
C PRO A 176 -14.10 -17.08 3.87
N VAL A 177 -14.38 -16.02 3.12
CA VAL A 177 -15.72 -15.69 2.62
C VAL A 177 -15.64 -15.34 1.13
N ASN A 178 -16.76 -15.46 0.42
CA ASN A 178 -16.84 -15.20 -1.02
C ASN A 178 -17.69 -13.99 -1.40
N LYS A 179 -18.44 -13.43 -0.44
CA LYS A 179 -19.29 -12.25 -0.62
C LYS A 179 -19.29 -11.38 0.64
N THR A 180 -19.53 -10.07 0.47
CA THR A 180 -19.87 -9.15 1.55
C THR A 180 -21.34 -9.28 1.96
N PRO A 181 -21.80 -8.63 3.05
CA PRO A 181 -23.21 -8.54 3.42
C PRO A 181 -24.12 -8.06 2.27
N GLU A 182 -23.71 -7.07 1.47
CA GLU A 182 -24.44 -6.57 0.31
C GLU A 182 -24.26 -7.41 -0.97
N GLY A 183 -23.57 -8.56 -0.88
CA GLY A 183 -23.43 -9.50 -1.99
C GLY A 183 -22.26 -9.24 -2.93
N HIS A 184 -21.40 -8.26 -2.67
CA HIS A 184 -20.23 -8.01 -3.49
C HIS A 184 -19.21 -9.15 -3.41
N LYS A 185 -18.70 -9.57 -4.58
CA LYS A 185 -17.80 -10.71 -4.71
C LYS A 185 -16.46 -10.45 -4.01
N ILE A 186 -16.01 -11.43 -3.23
CA ILE A 186 -14.70 -11.46 -2.59
C ILE A 186 -13.83 -12.55 -3.23
N LYS A 187 -12.57 -12.24 -3.47
CA LYS A 187 -11.52 -13.21 -3.76
C LYS A 187 -10.48 -13.15 -2.67
N MET A 188 -10.28 -14.26 -1.98
CA MET A 188 -9.28 -14.36 -0.92
C MET A 188 -7.86 -14.21 -1.48
N CYS A 189 -6.96 -13.59 -0.70
CA CYS A 189 -5.55 -13.50 -1.04
C CYS A 189 -4.95 -14.91 -1.16
N PRO A 190 -4.48 -15.35 -2.34
CA PRO A 190 -4.01 -16.72 -2.53
C PRO A 190 -2.82 -17.08 -1.62
N ASN A 191 -1.95 -16.11 -1.28
CA ASN A 191 -0.82 -16.37 -0.37
C ASN A 191 -1.24 -16.78 1.04
N GLN A 192 -2.45 -16.43 1.50
CA GLN A 192 -2.95 -16.84 2.82
C GLN A 192 -3.39 -18.30 2.83
N VAL A 193 -3.81 -18.82 1.68
CA VAL A 193 -4.20 -20.23 1.48
C VAL A 193 -3.00 -21.08 1.07
N ASN A 194 -2.22 -20.60 0.08
CA ASN A 194 -1.04 -21.31 -0.43
C ASN A 194 0.19 -20.37 -0.38
N LYS A 195 1.13 -20.65 0.50
CA LYS A 195 2.34 -19.83 0.71
C LYS A 195 3.30 -19.80 -0.49
N ALA A 196 3.17 -20.70 -1.45
CA ALA A 196 3.93 -20.66 -2.70
C ALA A 196 3.44 -19.56 -3.65
N VAL A 197 2.20 -19.08 -3.51
CA VAL A 197 1.66 -18.02 -4.35
C VAL A 197 2.05 -16.66 -3.79
N THR A 198 3.02 -16.00 -4.41
CA THR A 198 3.48 -14.65 -4.04
C THR A 198 2.67 -13.56 -4.76
N CYS A 199 2.82 -12.29 -4.34
CA CYS A 199 2.24 -11.15 -5.07
C CYS A 199 2.75 -11.08 -6.51
N GLU A 200 4.02 -11.46 -6.72
CA GLU A 200 4.67 -11.53 -8.04
C GLU A 200 3.94 -12.46 -9.01
N LEU A 201 3.46 -13.60 -8.53
CA LEU A 201 2.69 -14.58 -9.32
C LEU A 201 1.20 -14.23 -9.42
N CYS A 202 0.63 -13.67 -8.35
CA CYS A 202 -0.81 -13.47 -8.21
C CYS A 202 -1.36 -12.26 -8.98
N LEU A 203 -0.69 -11.10 -8.92
CA LEU A 203 -1.04 -9.84 -9.57
C LEU A 203 -2.42 -9.24 -9.20
N MET A 204 -3.22 -9.85 -8.33
CA MET A 204 -4.60 -9.41 -8.05
C MET A 204 -4.68 -7.94 -7.59
N CYS A 205 -3.76 -7.52 -6.69
CA CYS A 205 -3.79 -6.20 -6.09
C CYS A 205 -3.25 -5.09 -7.02
N SER A 206 -2.60 -5.43 -8.13
CA SER A 206 -2.14 -4.49 -9.15
C SER A 206 -3.16 -4.24 -10.27
N LYS A 207 -4.35 -4.87 -10.21
CA LYS A 207 -5.43 -4.68 -11.18
C LYS A 207 -6.38 -3.60 -10.67
N SER A 208 -6.36 -2.41 -11.26
CA SER A 208 -7.26 -1.32 -10.88
C SER A 208 -8.71 -1.57 -11.33
N LYS A 209 -8.90 -2.16 -12.49
CA LYS A 209 -10.23 -2.53 -13.00
C LYS A 209 -10.54 -3.98 -12.66
N ARG A 210 -11.30 -4.20 -11.59
CA ARG A 210 -11.74 -5.54 -11.17
C ARG A 210 -13.11 -5.47 -10.51
N ASN A 211 -13.88 -6.54 -10.64
CA ASN A 211 -15.26 -6.67 -10.10
C ASN A 211 -15.31 -7.46 -8.78
N TYR A 212 -14.22 -7.52 -8.04
CA TYR A 212 -14.12 -8.20 -6.76
C TYR A 212 -13.29 -7.43 -5.75
N ILE A 213 -13.58 -7.66 -4.48
CA ILE A 213 -12.81 -7.19 -3.33
C ILE A 213 -11.73 -8.23 -3.03
N VAL A 214 -10.52 -7.82 -2.69
CA VAL A 214 -9.47 -8.74 -2.24
C VAL A 214 -9.62 -8.95 -0.73
N GLY A 215 -9.93 -10.19 -0.31
CA GLY A 215 -10.09 -10.54 1.09
C GLY A 215 -8.79 -10.98 1.73
N PHE A 216 -8.54 -10.51 2.96
CA PHE A 216 -7.45 -10.95 3.83
C PHE A 216 -8.03 -11.50 5.13
N LEU A 217 -7.55 -12.68 5.56
CA LEU A 217 -7.84 -13.19 6.89
C LEU A 217 -7.22 -12.27 7.95
N LYS A 218 -7.85 -12.19 9.09
CA LYS A 218 -7.28 -11.53 10.27
C LYS A 218 -6.13 -12.41 10.78
N ASP A 219 -4.94 -11.82 10.90
CA ASP A 219 -3.75 -12.46 11.46
C ASP A 219 -3.84 -12.53 13.00
#